data_c278f495d9d089217e96292fb037a515
#
_entry.id   c278f495d9d089217e96292fb037a515
#
_cell.length_a   1.000
_cell.length_b   1.000
_cell.length_c   1.000
_cell.angle_alpha   90.00
_cell.angle_beta   90.00
_cell.angle_gamma   90.00
#
_symmetry.space_group_name_H-M   'P 1'
#
loop_
_entity.id
_entity.type
_entity.pdbx_description
1 polymer ?
#
loop_
_entity_poly.entity_id
_entity_poly.type
_entity_poly.pdbx_seq_one_letter_code
_entity_poly.pdbx_strand_id
1 'polypeptide(L)'
;MTANASDLGAWVEGIGLIGPGFNDWPHAAAVLRGEAGYEPARCALPVPPALPPAERRRTGAAVRIALAVATAASEAAGRAPSTLATVFSASGGDGDNCHAICEVLASSERFISPTRFHNSVHNAPAGYWSIAAQAMTASTSLAAYDASFAMLVDRAGADLVLEAVVQVHASHAPRLLIAYDTAYPEPLHAKRPIPDAFAVALLLVPDRTGRAIARLSLALGDGETDRCT
;
A
#
# COMPACT_ATOMS: atom_id res chain seq x y z
N MET A 1 -1.85 -28.03 24.57
CA MET A 1 -0.80 -27.69 23.59
C MET A 1 -0.83 -26.18 23.47
N THR A 2 0.04 -25.50 24.19
CA THR A 2 0.22 -24.05 24.08
C THR A 2 0.95 -23.81 22.75
N ALA A 3 0.23 -23.26 21.75
CA ALA A 3 0.88 -22.74 20.56
C ALA A 3 1.90 -21.69 21.01
N ASN A 4 3.14 -21.93 20.71
CA ASN A 4 4.23 -20.99 20.97
C ASN A 4 3.90 -19.71 20.13
N ALA A 5 3.62 -18.60 20.80
CA ALA A 5 3.36 -17.30 20.16
C ALA A 5 4.58 -16.74 19.37
N SER A 6 5.62 -17.55 19.21
CA SER A 6 6.96 -17.14 18.80
C SER A 6 7.26 -17.28 17.31
N ASP A 7 6.30 -17.60 16.44
CA ASP A 7 6.62 -17.78 15.01
C ASP A 7 5.53 -17.29 14.04
N LEU A 8 4.93 -16.13 14.36
CA LEU A 8 4.04 -15.47 13.40
C LEU A 8 4.90 -14.87 12.29
N GLY A 9 4.84 -15.45 11.09
CA GLY A 9 5.65 -14.99 9.97
C GLY A 9 5.08 -15.41 8.62
N ALA A 10 5.58 -14.80 7.56
CA ALA A 10 5.27 -15.15 6.20
C ALA A 10 6.50 -14.98 5.30
N TRP A 11 6.51 -15.65 4.16
CA TRP A 11 7.56 -15.50 3.16
C TRP A 11 7.15 -14.49 2.11
N VAL A 12 8.10 -13.65 1.70
CA VAL A 12 7.92 -12.67 0.61
C VAL A 12 8.37 -13.31 -0.70
N GLU A 13 7.49 -13.35 -1.70
CA GLU A 13 7.79 -13.85 -3.05
C GLU A 13 7.93 -12.75 -4.10
N GLY A 14 7.31 -11.61 -3.88
CA GLY A 14 7.35 -10.49 -4.83
C GLY A 14 7.28 -9.16 -4.11
N ILE A 15 8.00 -8.18 -4.64
CA ILE A 15 8.06 -6.82 -4.13
C ILE A 15 7.82 -5.87 -5.29
N GLY A 16 6.88 -4.92 -5.11
CA GLY A 16 6.71 -3.75 -5.95
C GLY A 16 6.97 -2.51 -5.12
N LEU A 17 7.73 -1.56 -5.64
CA LEU A 17 8.06 -0.32 -4.95
C LEU A 17 8.14 0.82 -5.95
N ILE A 18 7.52 1.95 -5.61
CA ILE A 18 7.63 3.23 -6.33
C ILE A 18 7.70 4.35 -5.29
N GLY A 19 8.60 5.29 -5.50
CA GLY A 19 8.75 6.43 -4.61
C GLY A 19 9.67 7.49 -5.20
N PRO A 20 9.98 8.55 -4.45
CA PRO A 20 10.92 9.58 -4.89
C PRO A 20 12.27 8.98 -5.27
N GLY A 21 12.69 9.15 -6.53
CA GLY A 21 13.92 8.57 -7.05
C GLY A 21 13.90 7.06 -7.29
N PHE A 22 12.78 6.37 -7.01
CA PHE A 22 12.65 4.94 -7.22
C PHE A 22 11.47 4.62 -8.14
N ASN A 23 11.74 4.02 -9.28
CA ASN A 23 10.72 3.64 -10.26
C ASN A 23 10.29 2.17 -10.13
N ASP A 24 11.11 1.34 -9.48
CA ASP A 24 10.85 -0.07 -9.24
C ASP A 24 11.68 -0.63 -8.08
N TRP A 25 11.35 -1.84 -7.64
CA TRP A 25 12.10 -2.53 -6.59
C TRP A 25 13.53 -2.93 -6.99
N PRO A 26 13.84 -3.46 -8.17
CA PRO A 26 15.21 -3.79 -8.56
C PRO A 26 16.18 -2.60 -8.41
N HIS A 27 15.79 -1.41 -8.88
CA HIS A 27 16.58 -0.20 -8.72
C HIS A 27 16.71 0.21 -7.24
N ALA A 28 15.59 0.25 -6.51
CA ALA A 28 15.60 0.58 -5.09
C ALA A 28 16.49 -0.38 -4.29
N ALA A 29 16.42 -1.68 -4.57
CA ALA A 29 17.26 -2.69 -3.93
C ALA A 29 18.76 -2.50 -4.23
N ALA A 30 19.13 -2.13 -5.46
CA ALA A 30 20.51 -1.84 -5.82
C ALA A 30 21.05 -0.60 -5.07
N VAL A 31 20.25 0.46 -4.97
CA VAL A 31 20.61 1.65 -4.19
C VAL A 31 20.76 1.31 -2.70
N LEU A 32 19.82 0.56 -2.12
CA LEU A 32 19.88 0.16 -0.71
C LEU A 32 21.07 -0.73 -0.38
N ARG A 33 21.57 -1.50 -1.36
CA ARG A 33 22.80 -2.31 -1.20
C ARG A 33 24.08 -1.52 -1.49
N GLY A 34 23.98 -0.25 -1.90
CA GLY A 34 25.13 0.57 -2.30
C GLY A 34 25.72 0.21 -3.67
N GLU A 35 24.99 -0.54 -4.49
CA GLU A 35 25.39 -0.97 -5.84
C GLU A 35 25.04 0.07 -6.91
N ALA A 36 24.13 0.99 -6.60
CA ALA A 36 23.74 2.13 -7.46
C ALA A 36 23.66 3.41 -6.65
N GLY A 37 23.85 4.57 -7.32
CA GLY A 37 23.66 5.88 -6.72
C GLY A 37 22.18 6.23 -6.57
N TYR A 38 21.82 6.92 -5.50
CA TYR A 38 20.49 7.49 -5.35
C TYR A 38 20.42 8.86 -6.04
N GLU A 39 19.49 9.03 -6.94
CA GLU A 39 19.19 10.28 -7.61
C GLU A 39 17.81 10.80 -7.17
N PRO A 40 17.75 11.93 -6.42
CA PRO A 40 16.48 12.50 -6.00
C PRO A 40 15.63 12.92 -7.22
N ALA A 41 14.42 12.41 -7.30
CA ALA A 41 13.45 12.79 -8.33
C ALA A 41 12.04 12.69 -7.75
N ARG A 42 11.11 13.48 -8.29
CA ARG A 42 9.70 13.33 -7.93
C ARG A 42 9.18 11.95 -8.33
N CYS A 43 8.28 11.43 -7.50
CA CYS A 43 7.63 10.15 -7.78
C CYS A 43 6.83 10.22 -9.08
N ALA A 44 7.16 9.35 -10.03
CA ALA A 44 6.42 9.21 -11.28
C ALA A 44 5.18 8.33 -11.04
N LEU A 45 3.99 8.90 -11.21
CA LEU A 45 2.73 8.18 -11.05
C LEU A 45 2.34 7.49 -12.36
N PRO A 46 2.48 6.16 -12.48
CA PRO A 46 2.16 5.46 -13.71
C PRO A 46 0.65 5.45 -13.95
N VAL A 47 0.28 5.44 -15.23
CA VAL A 47 -1.12 5.28 -15.64
C VAL A 47 -1.44 3.79 -15.68
N PRO A 48 -2.46 3.29 -14.93
CA PRO A 48 -2.75 1.86 -14.86
C PRO A 48 -3.31 1.32 -16.21
N PRO A 49 -2.53 0.53 -16.97
CA PRO A 49 -2.95 0.09 -18.32
C PRO A 49 -4.08 -0.93 -18.28
N ALA A 50 -4.18 -1.71 -17.21
CA ALA A 50 -5.19 -2.76 -17.05
C ALA A 50 -6.61 -2.23 -16.82
N LEU A 51 -6.76 -0.95 -16.43
CA LEU A 51 -8.09 -0.36 -16.26
C LEU A 51 -8.72 0.00 -17.61
N PRO A 52 -10.04 -0.18 -17.78
CA PRO A 52 -10.80 0.36 -18.90
C PRO A 52 -10.58 1.88 -19.05
N PRO A 53 -10.60 2.45 -20.26
CA PRO A 53 -10.31 3.87 -20.48
C PRO A 53 -11.18 4.84 -19.66
N ALA A 54 -12.44 4.49 -19.44
CA ALA A 54 -13.34 5.30 -18.63
C ALA A 54 -12.92 5.35 -17.16
N GLU A 55 -12.58 4.19 -16.57
CA GLU A 55 -12.11 4.10 -15.19
C GLU A 55 -10.74 4.73 -15.03
N ARG A 56 -9.83 4.50 -15.97
CA ARG A 56 -8.48 5.07 -15.98
C ARG A 56 -8.49 6.60 -15.88
N ARG A 57 -9.42 7.27 -16.55
CA ARG A 57 -9.57 8.74 -16.49
C ARG A 57 -10.03 9.26 -15.12
N ARG A 58 -10.64 8.41 -14.31
CA ARG A 58 -11.16 8.76 -12.98
C ARG A 58 -10.16 8.53 -11.86
N THR A 59 -9.01 7.87 -12.13
CA THR A 59 -8.04 7.53 -11.10
C THR A 59 -7.26 8.73 -10.60
N GLY A 60 -7.25 8.93 -9.29
CA GLY A 60 -6.34 9.84 -8.58
C GLY A 60 -4.95 9.24 -8.36
N ALA A 61 -4.07 9.99 -7.72
CA ALA A 61 -2.70 9.59 -7.41
C ALA A 61 -2.66 8.31 -6.56
N ALA A 62 -3.47 8.25 -5.51
CA ALA A 62 -3.57 7.11 -4.60
C ALA A 62 -3.89 5.79 -5.32
N VAL A 63 -4.88 5.82 -6.22
CA VAL A 63 -5.24 4.63 -7.02
C VAL A 63 -4.09 4.23 -7.94
N ARG A 64 -3.49 5.19 -8.65
CA ARG A 64 -2.43 4.91 -9.63
C ARG A 64 -1.23 4.24 -9.00
N ILE A 65 -0.72 4.79 -7.90
CA ILE A 65 0.48 4.27 -7.25
C ILE A 65 0.21 2.90 -6.61
N ALA A 66 -0.95 2.73 -5.95
CA ALA A 66 -1.34 1.47 -5.33
C ALA A 66 -1.45 0.34 -6.36
N LEU A 67 -2.12 0.58 -7.51
CA LEU A 67 -2.23 -0.42 -8.57
C LEU A 67 -0.88 -0.76 -9.20
N ALA A 68 0.00 0.23 -9.38
CA ALA A 68 1.30 0.01 -9.99
C ALA A 68 2.18 -0.93 -9.15
N VAL A 69 2.30 -0.68 -7.85
CA VAL A 69 3.12 -1.55 -6.98
C VAL A 69 2.48 -2.92 -6.78
N ALA A 70 1.14 -3.00 -6.74
CA ALA A 70 0.41 -4.26 -6.65
C ALA A 70 0.65 -5.15 -7.88
N THR A 71 0.60 -4.54 -9.07
CA THR A 71 0.91 -5.24 -10.33
C THR A 71 2.36 -5.72 -10.34
N ALA A 72 3.31 -4.84 -10.03
CA ALA A 72 4.74 -5.18 -10.00
C ALA A 72 5.07 -6.32 -9.04
N ALA A 73 4.50 -6.32 -7.82
CA ALA A 73 4.70 -7.39 -6.85
C ALA A 73 4.12 -8.73 -7.34
N SER A 74 2.93 -8.71 -7.96
CA SER A 74 2.26 -9.90 -8.50
C SER A 74 3.06 -10.51 -9.65
N GLU A 75 3.56 -9.67 -10.56
CA GLU A 75 4.40 -10.06 -11.70
C GLU A 75 5.75 -10.64 -11.22
N ALA A 76 6.42 -9.97 -10.28
CA ALA A 76 7.68 -10.44 -9.70
C ALA A 76 7.53 -11.83 -9.05
N ALA A 77 6.39 -12.08 -8.40
CA ALA A 77 6.07 -13.38 -7.81
C ALA A 77 5.59 -14.42 -8.85
N GLY A 78 5.27 -14.01 -10.07
CA GLY A 78 4.68 -14.87 -11.09
C GLY A 78 3.29 -15.40 -10.70
N ARG A 79 2.51 -14.60 -9.98
CA ARG A 79 1.16 -14.95 -9.52
C ARG A 79 0.10 -14.16 -10.30
N ALA A 80 -0.99 -14.84 -10.65
CA ALA A 80 -2.11 -14.19 -11.33
C ALA A 80 -2.83 -13.22 -10.37
N PRO A 81 -2.89 -11.90 -10.69
CA PRO A 81 -3.51 -10.89 -9.83
C PRO A 81 -4.95 -11.22 -9.45
N SER A 82 -5.72 -11.84 -10.35
CA SER A 82 -7.13 -12.21 -10.13
C SER A 82 -7.36 -13.22 -9.01
N THR A 83 -6.32 -13.95 -8.59
CA THR A 83 -6.42 -14.99 -7.57
C THR A 83 -5.98 -14.52 -6.19
N LEU A 84 -5.45 -13.30 -6.07
CA LEU A 84 -4.85 -12.80 -4.84
C LEU A 84 -5.87 -12.03 -4.00
N ALA A 85 -6.08 -12.47 -2.78
CA ALA A 85 -6.73 -11.65 -1.78
C ALA A 85 -5.76 -10.55 -1.30
N THR A 86 -6.30 -9.37 -0.99
CA THR A 86 -5.50 -8.16 -0.83
C THR A 86 -5.73 -7.48 0.53
N VAL A 87 -4.68 -6.81 1.02
CA VAL A 87 -4.75 -5.91 2.17
C VAL A 87 -4.16 -4.57 1.73
N PHE A 88 -5.01 -3.55 1.67
CA PHE A 88 -4.62 -2.18 1.35
C PHE A 88 -4.48 -1.34 2.60
N SER A 89 -3.48 -0.46 2.62
CA SER A 89 -3.36 0.53 3.70
C SER A 89 -2.82 1.85 3.20
N ALA A 90 -3.38 2.91 3.77
CA ALA A 90 -2.91 4.27 3.61
C ALA A 90 -3.06 5.02 4.94
N SER A 91 -2.19 5.96 5.21
CA SER A 91 -2.23 6.71 6.46
C SER A 91 -3.45 7.65 6.56
N GLY A 92 -3.90 8.20 5.44
CA GLY A 92 -5.03 9.14 5.39
C GLY A 92 -5.85 9.05 4.09
N GLY A 93 -5.63 8.05 3.25
CA GLY A 93 -6.37 7.87 1.99
C GLY A 93 -5.95 8.90 0.91
N ASP A 94 -6.91 9.41 0.14
CA ASP A 94 -6.68 10.38 -0.95
C ASP A 94 -6.90 11.80 -0.44
N GLY A 95 -5.82 12.45 0.03
CA GLY A 95 -5.84 13.80 0.59
C GLY A 95 -6.28 14.86 -0.44
N ASP A 96 -5.85 14.75 -1.69
CA ASP A 96 -6.22 15.67 -2.77
C ASP A 96 -7.73 15.61 -3.05
N ASN A 97 -8.28 14.41 -3.10
CA ASN A 97 -9.71 14.24 -3.33
C ASN A 97 -10.55 14.75 -2.15
N CYS A 98 -10.11 14.46 -0.93
CA CYS A 98 -10.77 14.97 0.28
C CYS A 98 -10.73 16.50 0.33
N HIS A 99 -9.59 17.12 0.08
CA HIS A 99 -9.42 18.57 0.04
C HIS A 99 -10.36 19.22 -0.99
N ALA A 100 -10.37 18.71 -2.21
CA ALA A 100 -11.21 19.26 -3.25
C ALA A 100 -12.74 19.13 -2.95
N ILE A 101 -13.15 18.09 -2.23
CA ILE A 101 -14.53 17.97 -1.75
C ILE A 101 -14.79 19.04 -0.68
N CYS A 102 -13.89 19.25 0.26
CA CYS A 102 -14.01 20.28 1.30
C CYS A 102 -14.07 21.69 0.70
N GLU A 103 -13.28 22.00 -0.33
CA GLU A 103 -13.33 23.28 -1.03
C GLU A 103 -14.71 23.54 -1.67
N VAL A 104 -15.26 22.53 -2.35
CA VAL A 104 -16.61 22.62 -2.95
C VAL A 104 -17.67 22.82 -1.88
N LEU A 105 -17.59 22.09 -0.76
CA LEU A 105 -18.55 22.22 0.34
C LEU A 105 -18.49 23.60 1.03
N ALA A 106 -17.30 24.22 1.05
CA ALA A 106 -17.10 25.58 1.56
C ALA A 106 -17.56 26.67 0.59
N SER A 107 -17.78 26.33 -0.69
CA SER A 107 -18.26 27.27 -1.71
C SER A 107 -19.78 27.48 -1.65
N SER A 108 -20.27 28.46 -2.39
CA SER A 108 -21.72 28.74 -2.52
C SER A 108 -22.46 27.63 -3.28
N GLU A 109 -21.81 26.96 -4.22
CA GLU A 109 -22.45 25.98 -5.12
C GLU A 109 -22.67 24.62 -4.47
N ARG A 110 -21.74 24.17 -3.62
CA ARG A 110 -21.79 22.90 -2.87
C ARG A 110 -22.07 21.65 -3.74
N PHE A 111 -21.67 21.68 -4.99
CA PHE A 111 -21.95 20.60 -5.95
C PHE A 111 -20.76 19.66 -6.09
N ILE A 112 -20.79 18.53 -5.39
CA ILE A 112 -19.71 17.52 -5.43
C ILE A 112 -19.80 16.72 -6.73
N SER A 113 -18.67 16.63 -7.45
CA SER A 113 -18.53 15.76 -8.63
C SER A 113 -18.80 14.29 -8.26
N PRO A 114 -19.63 13.55 -9.04
CA PRO A 114 -19.85 12.12 -8.81
C PRO A 114 -18.55 11.30 -8.78
N THR A 115 -17.55 11.66 -9.60
CA THR A 115 -16.24 11.00 -9.61
C THR A 115 -15.48 11.24 -8.30
N ARG A 116 -15.49 12.47 -7.76
CA ARG A 116 -14.87 12.77 -6.48
C ARG A 116 -15.56 12.05 -5.33
N PHE A 117 -16.89 12.02 -5.35
CA PHE A 117 -17.67 11.28 -4.36
C PHE A 117 -17.38 9.78 -4.42
N HIS A 118 -17.30 9.18 -5.62
CA HIS A 118 -16.94 7.79 -5.81
C HIS A 118 -15.54 7.46 -5.23
N ASN A 119 -14.58 8.37 -5.40
CA ASN A 119 -13.20 8.19 -4.92
C ASN A 119 -13.00 8.61 -3.45
N SER A 120 -14.03 9.10 -2.76
CA SER A 120 -13.88 9.57 -1.38
C SER A 120 -13.81 8.47 -0.33
N VAL A 121 -14.16 7.24 -0.70
CA VAL A 121 -14.11 6.09 0.20
C VAL A 121 -12.69 5.56 0.35
N HIS A 122 -12.33 5.18 1.56
CA HIS A 122 -10.96 4.72 1.87
C HIS A 122 -10.54 3.49 1.06
N ASN A 123 -11.50 2.65 0.68
CA ASN A 123 -11.26 1.44 -0.12
C ASN A 123 -11.33 1.65 -1.64
N ALA A 124 -11.32 2.90 -2.13
CA ALA A 124 -11.37 3.16 -3.58
C ALA A 124 -10.23 2.44 -4.36
N PRO A 125 -8.95 2.46 -3.93
CA PRO A 125 -7.89 1.71 -4.61
C PRO A 125 -8.14 0.20 -4.67
N ALA A 126 -8.71 -0.40 -3.63
CA ALA A 126 -9.09 -1.81 -3.62
C ALA A 126 -10.19 -2.12 -4.65
N GLY A 127 -11.19 -1.24 -4.77
CA GLY A 127 -12.23 -1.33 -5.80
C GLY A 127 -11.66 -1.23 -7.22
N TYR A 128 -10.76 -0.28 -7.48
CA TYR A 128 -10.08 -0.18 -8.77
C TYR A 128 -9.17 -1.38 -9.06
N TRP A 129 -8.53 -1.95 -8.04
CA TRP A 129 -7.76 -3.18 -8.18
C TRP A 129 -8.65 -4.34 -8.62
N SER A 130 -9.82 -4.53 -8.00
CA SER A 130 -10.74 -5.61 -8.38
C SER A 130 -11.14 -5.52 -9.85
N ILE A 131 -11.33 -4.31 -10.39
CA ILE A 131 -11.62 -4.08 -11.80
C ILE A 131 -10.38 -4.37 -12.67
N ALA A 132 -9.22 -3.82 -12.32
CA ALA A 132 -7.99 -3.97 -13.09
C ALA A 132 -7.49 -5.42 -13.15
N ALA A 133 -7.53 -6.12 -12.03
CA ALA A 133 -7.08 -7.50 -11.89
C ALA A 133 -8.17 -8.52 -12.23
N GLN A 134 -9.42 -8.09 -12.46
CA GLN A 134 -10.59 -8.96 -12.57
C GLN A 134 -10.71 -9.91 -11.37
N ALA A 135 -10.40 -9.38 -10.17
CA ALA A 135 -10.35 -10.15 -8.93
C ALA A 135 -11.68 -10.07 -8.19
N MET A 136 -12.21 -11.24 -7.82
CA MET A 136 -13.40 -11.39 -6.97
C MET A 136 -13.02 -11.92 -5.56
N THR A 137 -11.74 -11.87 -5.25
CA THR A 137 -11.18 -12.30 -3.96
C THR A 137 -11.44 -11.27 -2.86
N ALA A 138 -11.32 -11.69 -1.60
CA ALA A 138 -11.47 -10.80 -0.46
C ALA A 138 -10.44 -9.65 -0.49
N SER A 139 -10.87 -8.47 -0.08
CA SER A 139 -10.01 -7.30 0.06
C SER A 139 -10.31 -6.61 1.40
N THR A 140 -9.26 -6.32 2.15
CA THR A 140 -9.31 -5.54 3.39
C THR A 140 -8.66 -4.18 3.14
N SER A 141 -9.26 -3.11 3.68
CA SER A 141 -8.65 -1.76 3.64
C SER A 141 -8.54 -1.22 5.06
N LEU A 142 -7.34 -0.81 5.44
CA LEU A 142 -6.99 -0.37 6.78
C LEU A 142 -6.40 1.05 6.77
N ALA A 143 -6.56 1.73 7.90
CA ALA A 143 -5.88 2.99 8.18
C ALA A 143 -5.59 3.05 9.68
N ALA A 144 -4.35 3.35 10.03
CA ALA A 144 -3.89 3.50 11.40
C ALA A 144 -3.02 4.75 11.56
N TYR A 145 -3.28 5.77 10.76
CA TYR A 145 -2.52 7.02 10.73
C TYR A 145 -1.02 6.76 10.52
N ASP A 146 -0.13 7.20 11.43
CA ASP A 146 1.32 6.96 11.30
C ASP A 146 1.71 5.49 11.43
N ALA A 147 0.89 4.68 12.11
CA ALA A 147 1.09 3.25 12.24
C ALA A 147 0.72 2.45 10.96
N SER A 148 0.07 3.08 9.98
CA SER A 148 -0.35 2.39 8.74
C SER A 148 0.80 1.79 7.94
N PHE A 149 2.00 2.38 8.01
CA PHE A 149 3.20 1.89 7.35
C PHE A 149 4.37 1.62 8.30
N ALA A 150 4.31 2.07 9.55
CA ALA A 150 5.41 2.08 10.52
C ALA A 150 5.99 0.72 10.91
N MET A 151 5.84 -0.22 10.09
CA MET A 151 5.96 -1.62 10.29
C MET A 151 7.28 -2.26 9.99
N LEU A 152 8.22 -1.57 9.44
CA LEU A 152 9.52 -2.15 9.13
C LEU A 152 10.60 -1.82 10.15
N VAL A 153 10.38 -0.85 11.04
CA VAL A 153 11.42 -0.46 12.00
C VAL A 153 10.80 -0.02 13.33
N ASP A 154 10.92 -0.88 14.33
CA ASP A 154 10.88 -0.60 15.77
C ASP A 154 9.57 -0.10 16.43
N ARG A 155 8.95 -0.96 17.18
CA ARG A 155 8.19 -0.82 18.44
C ARG A 155 6.77 -0.24 18.52
N ALA A 156 6.20 0.37 17.50
CA ALA A 156 4.81 0.83 17.65
C ALA A 156 4.07 0.92 16.32
N GLY A 157 3.35 -0.11 15.94
CA GLY A 157 2.43 -0.04 14.82
C GLY A 157 2.54 -1.18 13.82
N ALA A 158 2.46 -2.40 14.33
CA ALA A 158 2.51 -3.63 13.52
C ALA A 158 1.19 -3.95 12.78
N ASP A 159 0.24 -3.02 12.71
CA ASP A 159 -1.16 -3.38 12.39
C ASP A 159 -1.34 -3.92 10.97
N LEU A 160 -0.68 -3.38 9.98
CA LEU A 160 -0.87 -3.77 8.59
C LEU A 160 -0.22 -5.10 8.21
N VAL A 161 1.05 -5.31 8.53
CA VAL A 161 1.73 -6.59 8.25
C VAL A 161 1.20 -7.64 9.22
N LEU A 162 0.89 -7.25 10.46
CA LEU A 162 0.23 -8.14 11.38
C LEU A 162 -1.07 -8.67 10.76
N GLU A 163 -1.94 -7.81 10.25
CA GLU A 163 -3.18 -8.22 9.59
C GLU A 163 -2.92 -9.13 8.39
N ALA A 164 -2.00 -8.75 7.50
CA ALA A 164 -1.69 -9.54 6.32
C ALA A 164 -1.09 -10.92 6.70
N VAL A 165 -0.16 -10.95 7.67
CA VAL A 165 0.45 -12.20 8.14
C VAL A 165 -0.56 -13.07 8.87
N VAL A 166 -1.43 -12.49 9.71
CA VAL A 166 -2.54 -13.22 10.36
C VAL A 166 -3.47 -13.82 9.30
N GLN A 167 -3.82 -13.07 8.26
CA GLN A 167 -4.65 -13.60 7.18
C GLN A 167 -3.95 -14.72 6.39
N VAL A 168 -2.63 -14.62 6.15
CA VAL A 168 -1.85 -15.71 5.54
C VAL A 168 -1.92 -16.97 6.39
N HIS A 169 -1.72 -16.84 7.72
CA HIS A 169 -1.80 -17.97 8.63
C HIS A 169 -3.22 -18.55 8.73
N ALA A 170 -4.23 -17.71 8.91
CA ALA A 170 -5.60 -18.15 9.09
C ALA A 170 -6.19 -18.87 7.86
N SER A 171 -5.80 -18.43 6.66
CA SER A 171 -6.31 -19.00 5.41
C SER A 171 -5.37 -20.00 4.74
N HIS A 172 -4.11 -20.04 5.18
CA HIS A 172 -3.02 -20.78 4.55
C HIS A 172 -2.92 -20.51 3.05
N ALA A 173 -3.10 -19.23 2.66
CA ALA A 173 -3.14 -18.79 1.29
C ALA A 173 -2.38 -17.46 1.09
N PRO A 174 -1.87 -17.20 -0.13
CA PRO A 174 -1.18 -15.96 -0.44
C PRO A 174 -2.01 -14.71 -0.16
N ARG A 175 -1.34 -13.62 0.26
CA ARG A 175 -1.92 -12.28 0.41
C ARG A 175 -1.03 -11.26 -0.27
N LEU A 176 -1.65 -10.35 -0.99
CA LEU A 176 -0.98 -9.18 -1.55
C LEU A 176 -1.24 -7.99 -0.62
N LEU A 177 -0.18 -7.57 0.06
CA LEU A 177 -0.16 -6.40 0.90
C LEU A 177 0.22 -5.18 0.09
N ILE A 178 -0.54 -4.09 0.16
CA ILE A 178 -0.29 -2.84 -0.57
C ILE A 178 -0.36 -1.67 0.40
N ALA A 179 0.76 -0.99 0.61
CA ALA A 179 0.83 0.23 1.40
C ALA A 179 1.19 1.42 0.50
N TYR A 180 0.48 2.53 0.67
CA TYR A 180 0.68 3.71 -0.16
C TYR A 180 0.28 4.97 0.60
N ASP A 181 1.00 6.06 0.31
CA ASP A 181 0.61 7.42 0.66
C ASP A 181 0.92 8.36 -0.50
N THR A 182 0.21 9.49 -0.55
CA THR A 182 0.40 10.55 -1.55
C THR A 182 0.60 11.89 -0.85
N ALA A 183 1.25 12.83 -1.53
CA ALA A 183 1.42 14.18 -1.00
C ALA A 183 0.06 14.79 -0.63
N TYR A 184 0.04 15.55 0.45
CA TYR A 184 -1.15 16.30 0.85
C TYR A 184 -1.11 17.72 0.31
N PRO A 185 -2.26 18.28 -0.12
CA PRO A 185 -2.38 19.70 -0.48
C PRO A 185 -2.38 20.59 0.76
N GLU A 186 -2.13 21.88 0.58
CA GLU A 186 -2.34 22.87 1.64
C GLU A 186 -3.85 23.08 1.90
N PRO A 187 -4.29 23.33 3.14
CA PRO A 187 -3.46 23.50 4.35
C PRO A 187 -3.09 22.21 5.10
N LEU A 188 -3.52 21.05 4.59
CA LEU A 188 -3.28 19.77 5.24
C LEU A 188 -1.79 19.43 5.29
N HIS A 189 -1.06 19.73 4.22
CA HIS A 189 0.40 19.52 4.14
C HIS A 189 1.16 20.22 5.28
N ALA A 190 0.76 21.44 5.65
CA ALA A 190 1.38 22.17 6.77
C ALA A 190 1.22 21.46 8.12
N LYS A 191 0.21 20.60 8.27
CA LYS A 191 -0.05 19.83 9.51
C LYS A 191 0.52 18.42 9.46
N ARG A 192 0.62 17.86 8.27
CA ARG A 192 1.16 16.52 8.02
C ARG A 192 1.94 16.53 6.71
N PRO A 193 3.23 16.85 6.75
CA PRO A 193 4.06 17.00 5.57
C PRO A 193 4.41 15.64 4.96
N ILE A 194 3.55 15.16 4.04
CA ILE A 194 3.91 14.06 3.13
C ILE A 194 4.41 14.73 1.85
N PRO A 195 5.73 14.73 1.59
CA PRO A 195 6.31 15.57 0.54
C PRO A 195 6.08 15.03 -0.87
N ASP A 196 5.90 13.72 -1.01
CA ASP A 196 5.71 13.05 -2.30
C ASP A 196 4.98 11.72 -2.13
N ALA A 197 4.60 11.11 -3.23
CA ALA A 197 3.96 9.80 -3.21
C ALA A 197 5.00 8.69 -2.97
N PHE A 198 4.61 7.69 -2.20
CA PHE A 198 5.39 6.48 -1.96
C PHE A 198 4.47 5.28 -1.82
N ALA A 199 4.83 4.16 -2.42
CA ALA A 199 4.10 2.91 -2.22
C ALA A 199 5.02 1.68 -2.28
N VAL A 200 4.61 0.66 -1.54
CA VAL A 200 5.22 -0.67 -1.58
C VAL A 200 4.14 -1.74 -1.57
N ALA A 201 4.35 -2.80 -2.32
CA ALA A 201 3.54 -4.00 -2.23
C ALA A 201 4.42 -5.23 -1.97
N LEU A 202 3.92 -6.12 -1.13
CA LEU A 202 4.56 -7.39 -0.81
C LEU A 202 3.60 -8.53 -1.09
N LEU A 203 4.03 -9.51 -1.88
CA LEU A 203 3.31 -10.77 -1.97
C LEU A 203 3.80 -11.71 -0.86
N LEU A 204 2.92 -12.04 0.06
CA LEU A 204 3.16 -12.88 1.22
C LEU A 204 2.59 -14.28 1.00
N VAL A 205 3.36 -15.30 1.36
CA VAL A 205 2.94 -16.71 1.29
C VAL A 205 3.23 -17.44 2.62
N PRO A 206 2.43 -18.48 2.97
CA PRO A 206 2.61 -19.19 4.24
C PRO A 206 3.91 -19.99 4.28
N ASP A 207 4.25 -20.64 3.18
CA ASP A 207 5.37 -21.58 3.12
C ASP A 207 6.50 -21.05 2.25
N ARG A 208 7.73 -21.48 2.56
CA ARG A 208 8.89 -21.15 1.74
C ARG A 208 8.81 -21.86 0.40
N THR A 209 8.86 -21.10 -0.67
CA THR A 209 8.96 -21.62 -2.03
C THR A 209 10.34 -21.34 -2.63
N GLY A 210 10.61 -21.87 -3.82
CA GLY A 210 11.82 -21.56 -4.56
C GLY A 210 11.93 -20.10 -5.01
N ARG A 211 10.85 -19.30 -4.87
CA ARG A 211 10.79 -17.87 -5.20
C ARG A 211 10.92 -16.96 -3.97
N ALA A 212 11.01 -17.53 -2.77
CA ALA A 212 11.08 -16.77 -1.53
C ALA A 212 12.33 -15.86 -1.50
N ILE A 213 12.10 -14.56 -1.37
CA ILE A 213 13.13 -13.50 -1.31
C ILE A 213 13.59 -13.32 0.14
N ALA A 214 12.63 -13.28 1.06
CA ALA A 214 12.87 -13.01 2.48
C ALA A 214 11.77 -13.66 3.34
N ARG A 215 12.02 -13.76 4.65
CA ARG A 215 11.01 -14.10 5.65
C ARG A 215 10.72 -12.88 6.51
N LEU A 216 9.44 -12.56 6.68
CA LEU A 216 8.98 -11.67 7.73
C LEU A 216 8.65 -12.49 8.96
N SER A 217 9.17 -12.08 10.11
CA SER A 217 8.83 -12.67 11.41
C SER A 217 8.32 -11.56 12.32
N LEU A 218 7.19 -11.78 12.95
CA LEU A 218 6.56 -10.83 13.85
C LEU A 218 6.66 -11.36 15.28
N ALA A 219 7.08 -10.50 16.19
CA ALA A 219 7.03 -10.76 17.62
C ALA A 219 6.18 -9.68 18.27
N LEU A 220 5.23 -10.08 19.11
CA LEU A 220 4.50 -9.15 19.97
C LEU A 220 5.45 -8.72 21.09
N GLY A 221 5.77 -7.44 21.15
CA GLY A 221 6.57 -6.86 22.23
C GLY A 221 5.73 -6.54 23.46
N ASP A 222 6.37 -6.41 24.61
CA ASP A 222 5.72 -6.16 25.91
C ASP A 222 5.20 -4.72 26.11
N GLY A 223 5.07 -3.95 25.06
CA GLY A 223 4.26 -2.72 25.03
C GLY A 223 4.88 -1.47 25.70
N GLU A 224 6.17 -1.45 26.03
CA GLU A 224 6.85 -0.19 26.37
C GLU A 224 7.12 0.61 25.09
N THR A 225 6.23 1.56 24.81
CA THR A 225 6.41 2.52 23.71
C THR A 225 7.30 3.66 24.19
N ASP A 226 8.55 3.71 23.73
CA ASP A 226 9.28 4.98 23.71
C ASP A 226 8.57 5.91 22.71
N ARG A 227 7.92 6.95 23.24
CA ARG A 227 7.37 8.03 22.41
C ARG A 227 8.52 8.73 21.74
N CYS A 228 8.60 8.66 20.42
CA CYS A 228 9.44 9.60 19.67
C CYS A 228 8.95 11.02 19.98
N THR A 229 9.77 11.77 20.71
CA THR A 229 9.61 13.20 20.94
C THR A 229 10.08 13.99 19.73
#